data_c0648b501ce14640db33b452e0e69460
#
_entry.id   c0648b501ce14640db33b452e0e69460
#
_cell.length_a   1.000
_cell.length_b   1.000
_cell.length_c   1.000
_cell.angle_alpha   90.00
_cell.angle_beta   90.00
_cell.angle_gamma   90.00
#
_symmetry.space_group_name_H-M   'P 1'
#
loop_
_entity.id
_entity.type
_entity.pdbx_description
1 polymer ?
#
loop_
_entity_poly.entity_id
_entity_poly.type
_entity_poly.pdbx_seq_one_letter_code
_entity_poly.pdbx_strand_id
1 'polypeptide(L)'
;MDLSGKIALVTGASRGIGAATAQALAKAGAHVIVTGRDAKALEGVEQAIHEAGGTATIAPMDLLESDAIARLAEAVAGRWGRLDVLVINAGILPTLMPVVDIDQKALGKAVSTHLLATQALLGSFDPLLRKSEAGRVIGLTTSVATRPRAYWGAYAATKAAQEVLLDCYAQEVANISKVKVAIVNPGATRTAMRAKAYPGEDPKSVKEPSVVADAVVALLDGDFPSPHRMSVN
;
A
#
# COMPACT_ATOMS: atom_id res chain seq x y z
N MET A 1 -2.66 20.32 -1.87
CA MET A 1 -3.72 19.54 -1.22
C MET A 1 -3.67 19.70 0.29
N ASP A 2 -4.81 19.83 0.93
CA ASP A 2 -4.94 19.85 2.39
C ASP A 2 -5.68 18.58 2.85
N LEU A 3 -4.99 17.72 3.59
CA LEU A 3 -5.54 16.52 4.22
C LEU A 3 -5.79 16.70 5.72
N SER A 4 -5.86 17.94 6.21
CA SER A 4 -6.11 18.24 7.62
C SER A 4 -7.36 17.54 8.14
N GLY A 5 -7.23 16.85 9.28
CA GLY A 5 -8.30 16.07 9.88
C GLY A 5 -8.61 14.72 9.18
N LYS A 6 -7.90 14.33 8.13
CA LYS A 6 -8.02 13.02 7.49
C LYS A 6 -7.19 11.98 8.23
N ILE A 7 -7.70 10.75 8.27
CA ILE A 7 -7.01 9.60 8.86
C ILE A 7 -6.56 8.68 7.72
N ALA A 8 -5.26 8.41 7.65
CA ALA A 8 -4.67 7.54 6.63
C ALA A 8 -4.00 6.33 7.28
N LEU A 9 -4.14 5.15 6.67
CA LEU A 9 -3.42 3.94 7.04
C LEU A 9 -2.50 3.54 5.89
N VAL A 10 -1.21 3.34 6.18
CA VAL A 10 -0.21 2.88 5.21
C VAL A 10 0.38 1.56 5.66
N THR A 11 0.19 0.51 4.86
CA THR A 11 0.79 -0.81 5.12
C THR A 11 2.19 -0.91 4.53
N GLY A 12 3.10 -1.64 5.24
CA GLY A 12 4.50 -1.73 4.82
C GLY A 12 5.22 -0.38 4.87
N ALA A 13 4.88 0.44 5.85
CA ALA A 13 5.35 1.82 6.00
C ALA A 13 6.76 1.95 6.59
N SER A 14 7.43 0.85 6.97
CA SER A 14 8.74 0.90 7.62
C SER A 14 9.89 1.36 6.71
N ARG A 15 9.72 1.36 5.37
CA ARG A 15 10.75 1.76 4.40
C ARG A 15 10.19 2.00 3.00
N GLY A 16 11.05 2.54 2.13
CA GLY A 16 10.77 2.66 0.69
C GLY A 16 9.54 3.48 0.39
N ILE A 17 8.71 3.02 -0.56
CA ILE A 17 7.51 3.73 -1.01
C ILE A 17 6.52 3.94 0.14
N GLY A 18 6.32 2.93 1.01
CA GLY A 18 5.41 3.06 2.14
C GLY A 18 5.81 4.15 3.13
N ALA A 19 7.09 4.22 3.50
CA ALA A 19 7.60 5.27 4.39
C ALA A 19 7.48 6.66 3.74
N ALA A 20 7.88 6.79 2.48
CA ALA A 20 7.78 8.06 1.75
C ALA A 20 6.31 8.50 1.61
N THR A 21 5.39 7.57 1.31
CA THR A 21 3.95 7.87 1.23
C THR A 21 3.38 8.31 2.57
N ALA A 22 3.78 7.67 3.68
CA ALA A 22 3.35 8.07 5.02
C ALA A 22 3.82 9.49 5.35
N GLN A 23 5.08 9.81 5.08
CA GLN A 23 5.62 11.16 5.27
C GLN A 23 4.93 12.22 4.40
N ALA A 24 4.67 11.90 3.12
CA ALA A 24 3.99 12.83 2.22
C ALA A 24 2.52 13.09 2.62
N LEU A 25 1.78 12.06 3.06
CA LEU A 25 0.43 12.19 3.59
C LEU A 25 0.40 13.05 4.87
N ALA A 26 1.35 12.81 5.79
CA ALA A 26 1.46 13.59 7.02
C ALA A 26 1.83 15.06 6.73
N LYS A 27 2.75 15.29 5.79
CA LYS A 27 3.09 16.66 5.32
C LYS A 27 1.89 17.37 4.69
N ALA A 28 0.98 16.64 4.07
CA ALA A 28 -0.28 17.17 3.55
C ALA A 28 -1.35 17.38 4.65
N GLY A 29 -1.07 17.10 5.92
CA GLY A 29 -1.94 17.36 7.06
C GLY A 29 -2.72 16.15 7.59
N ALA A 30 -2.59 14.97 6.99
CA ALA A 30 -3.25 13.76 7.51
C ALA A 30 -2.60 13.27 8.80
N HIS A 31 -3.40 12.68 9.69
CA HIS A 31 -2.88 11.80 10.72
C HIS A 31 -2.63 10.41 10.12
N VAL A 32 -1.39 9.91 10.19
CA VAL A 32 -1.00 8.69 9.48
C VAL A 32 -0.75 7.53 10.44
N ILE A 33 -1.49 6.45 10.27
CA ILE A 33 -1.25 5.17 10.95
C ILE A 33 -0.25 4.40 10.09
N VAL A 34 0.95 4.16 10.63
CA VAL A 34 2.03 3.44 9.95
C VAL A 34 2.14 2.02 10.49
N THR A 35 2.01 1.02 9.61
CA THR A 35 2.10 -0.38 10.01
C THR A 35 3.14 -1.18 9.24
N GLY A 36 3.74 -2.15 9.91
CA GLY A 36 4.77 -3.04 9.40
C GLY A 36 5.33 -3.90 10.53
N ARG A 37 6.23 -4.83 10.19
CA ARG A 37 6.79 -5.80 11.16
C ARG A 37 7.96 -5.25 11.98
N ASP A 38 8.66 -4.27 11.46
CA ASP A 38 9.87 -3.70 12.08
C ASP A 38 9.46 -2.44 12.88
N ALA A 39 9.22 -2.64 14.17
CA ALA A 39 8.80 -1.57 15.08
C ALA A 39 9.82 -0.42 15.14
N LYS A 40 11.12 -0.74 15.20
CA LYS A 40 12.19 0.28 15.24
C LYS A 40 12.24 1.13 13.98
N ALA A 41 12.03 0.50 12.81
CA ALA A 41 11.97 1.25 11.56
C ALA A 41 10.71 2.11 11.46
N LEU A 42 9.57 1.67 12.05
CA LEU A 42 8.35 2.48 12.14
C LEU A 42 8.54 3.69 13.08
N GLU A 43 9.23 3.52 14.22
CA GLU A 43 9.61 4.63 15.12
C GLU A 43 10.42 5.70 14.37
N GLY A 44 11.38 5.29 13.53
CA GLY A 44 12.14 6.23 12.70
C GLY A 44 11.28 6.99 11.67
N VAL A 45 10.25 6.34 11.12
CA VAL A 45 9.30 7.01 10.22
C VAL A 45 8.38 7.97 10.99
N GLU A 46 7.88 7.58 12.15
CA GLU A 46 7.07 8.43 13.02
C GLU A 46 7.86 9.67 13.44
N GLN A 47 9.10 9.48 13.90
CA GLN A 47 9.98 10.58 14.28
C GLN A 47 10.17 11.57 13.12
N ALA A 48 10.49 11.08 11.93
CA ALA A 48 10.66 11.94 10.75
C ALA A 48 9.37 12.71 10.38
N ILE A 49 8.20 12.11 10.60
CA ILE A 49 6.91 12.77 10.42
C ILE A 49 6.73 13.88 11.46
N HIS A 50 7.04 13.63 12.73
CA HIS A 50 6.92 14.61 13.81
C HIS A 50 7.90 15.78 13.64
N GLU A 51 9.15 15.49 13.25
CA GLU A 51 10.16 16.52 12.96
C GLU A 51 9.74 17.44 11.80
N ALA A 52 8.95 16.92 10.85
CA ALA A 52 8.36 17.70 9.76
C ALA A 52 7.05 18.42 10.15
N GLY A 53 6.63 18.36 11.43
CA GLY A 53 5.41 18.99 11.94
C GLY A 53 4.12 18.21 11.68
N GLY A 54 4.21 16.97 11.19
CA GLY A 54 3.07 16.08 11.00
C GLY A 54 2.73 15.24 12.22
N THR A 55 1.74 14.36 12.09
CA THR A 55 1.33 13.43 13.16
C THR A 55 1.20 12.00 12.64
N ALA A 56 1.69 11.04 13.43
CA ALA A 56 1.55 9.63 13.12
C ALA A 56 1.23 8.79 14.37
N THR A 57 0.82 7.57 14.15
CA THR A 57 0.68 6.51 15.16
C THR A 57 1.29 5.24 14.60
N ILE A 58 2.23 4.64 15.32
CA ILE A 58 2.77 3.34 14.94
C ILE A 58 1.83 2.20 15.35
N ALA A 59 1.66 1.23 14.45
CA ALA A 59 0.91 0.00 14.70
C ALA A 59 1.73 -1.20 14.20
N PRO A 60 2.74 -1.65 14.96
CA PRO A 60 3.59 -2.76 14.56
C PRO A 60 2.77 -4.05 14.49
N MET A 61 2.77 -4.70 13.33
CA MET A 61 2.06 -5.97 13.13
C MET A 61 2.59 -6.74 11.93
N ASP A 62 2.44 -8.04 11.92
CA ASP A 62 2.54 -8.86 10.70
C ASP A 62 1.14 -9.03 10.10
N LEU A 63 0.97 -8.65 8.84
CA LEU A 63 -0.30 -8.84 8.10
C LEU A 63 -0.71 -10.32 7.97
N LEU A 64 0.21 -11.24 8.22
CA LEU A 64 -0.04 -12.69 8.17
C LEU A 64 -0.43 -13.28 9.53
N GLU A 65 -0.36 -12.50 10.60
CA GLU A 65 -0.82 -12.91 11.91
C GLU A 65 -2.36 -12.91 11.93
N SER A 66 -2.92 -13.99 12.47
CA SER A 66 -4.38 -14.13 12.59
C SER A 66 -4.96 -12.94 13.37
N ASP A 67 -6.07 -12.40 12.89
CA ASP A 67 -6.84 -11.30 13.49
C ASP A 67 -6.10 -9.96 13.67
N ALA A 68 -4.81 -9.85 13.31
CA ALA A 68 -4.06 -8.62 13.49
C ALA A 68 -4.69 -7.43 12.74
N ILE A 69 -5.16 -7.67 11.50
CA ILE A 69 -5.84 -6.66 10.68
C ILE A 69 -7.18 -6.25 11.31
N ALA A 70 -7.95 -7.22 11.80
CA ALA A 70 -9.24 -6.96 12.45
C ALA A 70 -9.05 -6.15 13.74
N ARG A 71 -8.10 -6.54 14.61
CA ARG A 71 -7.77 -5.78 15.82
C ARG A 71 -7.34 -4.33 15.51
N LEU A 72 -6.55 -4.13 14.45
CA LEU A 72 -6.18 -2.79 14.03
C LEU A 72 -7.40 -1.98 13.57
N ALA A 73 -8.31 -2.59 12.81
CA ALA A 73 -9.55 -1.92 12.37
C ALA A 73 -10.44 -1.53 13.56
N GLU A 74 -10.58 -2.41 14.57
CA GLU A 74 -11.28 -2.10 15.82
C GLU A 74 -10.65 -0.94 16.58
N ALA A 75 -9.32 -0.92 16.70
CA ALA A 75 -8.60 0.19 17.34
C ALA A 75 -8.79 1.52 16.60
N VAL A 76 -8.75 1.50 15.25
CA VAL A 76 -9.04 2.68 14.41
C VAL A 76 -10.49 3.12 14.56
N ALA A 77 -11.43 2.20 14.58
CA ALA A 77 -12.85 2.48 14.80
C ALA A 77 -13.10 3.16 16.16
N GLY A 78 -12.48 2.63 17.22
CA GLY A 78 -12.63 3.17 18.57
C GLY A 78 -12.02 4.56 18.74
N ARG A 79 -10.90 4.85 18.06
CA ARG A 79 -10.17 6.11 18.23
C ARG A 79 -10.65 7.23 17.31
N TRP A 80 -10.95 6.93 16.05
CA TRP A 80 -11.27 7.94 15.02
C TRP A 80 -12.64 7.76 14.38
N GLY A 81 -13.26 6.60 14.53
CA GLY A 81 -14.60 6.31 14.01
C GLY A 81 -14.68 6.11 12.49
N ARG A 82 -13.63 6.48 11.73
CA ARG A 82 -13.55 6.39 10.27
C ARG A 82 -12.11 6.17 9.79
N LEU A 83 -11.98 5.83 8.51
CA LEU A 83 -10.70 5.87 7.79
C LEU A 83 -10.92 6.61 6.46
N ASP A 84 -10.08 7.59 6.15
CA ASP A 84 -10.21 8.39 4.93
C ASP A 84 -9.33 7.84 3.79
N VAL A 85 -8.14 7.31 4.10
CA VAL A 85 -7.20 6.77 3.10
C VAL A 85 -6.62 5.44 3.57
N LEU A 86 -6.74 4.39 2.74
CA LEU A 86 -6.08 3.10 2.92
C LEU A 86 -5.05 2.90 1.83
N VAL A 87 -3.75 2.85 2.18
CA VAL A 87 -2.67 2.55 1.23
C VAL A 87 -2.19 1.10 1.44
N ILE A 88 -2.56 0.24 0.51
CA ILE A 88 -2.15 -1.18 0.46
C ILE A 88 -0.82 -1.25 -0.31
N ASN A 89 0.28 -1.04 0.43
CA ASN A 89 1.63 -1.00 -0.12
C ASN A 89 2.47 -2.22 0.30
N ALA A 90 2.16 -2.85 1.42
CA ALA A 90 2.92 -4.01 1.89
C ALA A 90 3.04 -5.09 0.81
N GLY A 91 4.24 -5.59 0.61
CA GLY A 91 4.50 -6.63 -0.37
C GLY A 91 5.87 -7.26 -0.18
N ILE A 92 6.06 -8.42 -0.79
CA ILE A 92 7.32 -9.16 -0.82
C ILE A 92 7.68 -9.49 -2.26
N LEU A 93 8.97 -9.62 -2.54
CA LEU A 93 9.46 -10.19 -3.78
C LEU A 93 9.99 -11.61 -3.50
N PRO A 94 9.27 -12.66 -3.95
CA PRO A 94 9.82 -14.01 -3.97
C PRO A 94 11.11 -14.09 -4.80
N THR A 95 11.89 -15.14 -4.62
CA THR A 95 13.05 -15.38 -5.47
C THR A 95 12.59 -15.53 -6.93
N LEU A 96 13.26 -14.80 -7.83
CA LEU A 96 12.96 -14.87 -9.27
C LEU A 96 13.52 -16.17 -9.83
N MET A 97 12.65 -17.02 -10.42
CA MET A 97 13.01 -18.35 -10.89
C MET A 97 12.02 -18.84 -11.96
N PRO A 98 12.36 -19.90 -12.74
CA PRO A 98 11.43 -20.54 -13.65
C PRO A 98 10.15 -20.98 -12.93
N VAL A 99 9.00 -20.93 -13.61
CA VAL A 99 7.70 -21.28 -13.02
C VAL A 99 7.67 -22.71 -12.46
N VAL A 100 8.35 -23.62 -13.13
CA VAL A 100 8.41 -25.03 -12.74
C VAL A 100 9.20 -25.29 -11.45
N ASP A 101 10.09 -24.35 -11.08
CA ASP A 101 10.96 -24.43 -9.92
C ASP A 101 10.45 -23.63 -8.73
N ILE A 102 9.30 -22.96 -8.85
CA ILE A 102 8.78 -22.08 -7.77
C ILE A 102 8.55 -22.89 -6.50
N ASP A 103 9.23 -22.48 -5.43
CA ASP A 103 9.00 -23.02 -4.09
C ASP A 103 7.58 -22.71 -3.61
N GLN A 104 6.82 -23.77 -3.24
CA GLN A 104 5.42 -23.66 -2.82
C GLN A 104 5.26 -22.84 -1.54
N LYS A 105 6.22 -22.89 -0.62
CA LYS A 105 6.20 -22.10 0.63
C LYS A 105 6.40 -20.61 0.34
N ALA A 106 7.32 -20.27 -0.56
CA ALA A 106 7.55 -18.91 -0.99
C ALA A 106 6.34 -18.36 -1.76
N LEU A 107 5.73 -19.15 -2.64
CA LEU A 107 4.50 -18.79 -3.35
C LEU A 107 3.34 -18.57 -2.37
N GLY A 108 3.12 -19.50 -1.44
CA GLY A 108 2.09 -19.40 -0.40
C GLY A 108 2.24 -18.11 0.42
N LYS A 109 3.48 -17.75 0.81
CA LYS A 109 3.75 -16.49 1.50
C LYS A 109 3.42 -15.26 0.64
N ALA A 110 3.70 -15.30 -0.66
CA ALA A 110 3.35 -14.21 -1.57
C ALA A 110 1.82 -14.08 -1.75
N VAL A 111 1.11 -15.20 -1.88
CA VAL A 111 -0.37 -15.25 -1.91
C VAL A 111 -0.94 -14.65 -0.63
N SER A 112 -0.45 -15.09 0.53
CA SER A 112 -0.91 -14.55 1.82
C SER A 112 -0.68 -13.04 1.94
N THR A 113 0.51 -12.56 1.51
CA THR A 113 0.87 -11.13 1.65
C THR A 113 0.12 -10.24 0.65
N HIS A 114 0.00 -10.65 -0.62
CA HIS A 114 -0.56 -9.79 -1.66
C HIS A 114 -2.07 -9.97 -1.82
N LEU A 115 -2.58 -11.20 -1.72
CA LEU A 115 -3.98 -11.50 -1.99
C LEU A 115 -4.80 -11.54 -0.69
N LEU A 116 -4.47 -12.46 0.23
CA LEU A 116 -5.28 -12.66 1.44
C LEU A 116 -5.25 -11.45 2.37
N ALA A 117 -4.08 -10.84 2.58
CA ALA A 117 -3.99 -9.61 3.39
C ALA A 117 -4.72 -8.43 2.72
N THR A 118 -4.74 -8.33 1.39
CA THR A 118 -5.54 -7.31 0.69
C THR A 118 -7.03 -7.52 0.94
N GLN A 119 -7.53 -8.75 0.80
CA GLN A 119 -8.92 -9.07 1.09
C GLN A 119 -9.28 -8.77 2.55
N ALA A 120 -8.43 -9.17 3.51
CA ALA A 120 -8.65 -8.91 4.92
C ALA A 120 -8.65 -7.40 5.26
N LEU A 121 -7.75 -6.61 4.65
CA LEU A 121 -7.73 -5.15 4.78
C LEU A 121 -9.01 -4.52 4.23
N LEU A 122 -9.44 -4.90 3.04
CA LEU A 122 -10.69 -4.40 2.45
C LEU A 122 -11.87 -4.76 3.35
N GLY A 123 -12.02 -6.03 3.77
CA GLY A 123 -13.12 -6.48 4.61
C GLY A 123 -13.20 -5.78 5.97
N SER A 124 -12.03 -5.60 6.62
CA SER A 124 -11.98 -4.99 7.96
C SER A 124 -12.15 -3.46 7.93
N PHE A 125 -11.66 -2.79 6.88
CA PHE A 125 -11.69 -1.32 6.82
C PHE A 125 -12.82 -0.75 5.95
N ASP A 126 -13.54 -1.55 5.15
CA ASP A 126 -14.68 -1.07 4.36
C ASP A 126 -15.72 -0.29 5.18
N PRO A 127 -16.16 -0.75 6.38
CA PRO A 127 -17.11 0.01 7.17
C PRO A 127 -16.59 1.39 7.62
N LEU A 128 -15.28 1.52 7.81
CA LEU A 128 -14.64 2.79 8.20
C LEU A 128 -14.40 3.70 7.00
N LEU A 129 -14.03 3.15 5.85
CA LEU A 129 -13.89 3.88 4.59
C LEU A 129 -15.24 4.47 4.13
N ARG A 130 -16.33 3.74 4.29
CA ARG A 130 -17.68 4.22 3.96
C ARG A 130 -18.18 5.34 4.86
N LYS A 131 -17.63 5.48 6.08
CA LYS A 131 -17.93 6.61 6.98
C LYS A 131 -17.17 7.88 6.61
N SER A 132 -16.21 7.80 5.72
CA SER A 132 -15.53 8.97 5.17
C SER A 132 -16.38 9.63 4.09
N GLU A 133 -16.40 10.97 4.06
CA GLU A 133 -17.04 11.74 2.99
C GLU A 133 -16.30 11.59 1.64
N ALA A 134 -15.05 11.08 1.66
CA ALA A 134 -14.22 10.88 0.49
C ALA A 134 -13.22 9.73 0.72
N GLY A 135 -13.71 8.52 1.01
CA GLY A 135 -12.86 7.35 1.24
C GLY A 135 -12.00 7.01 0.01
N ARG A 136 -10.74 6.68 0.22
CA ARG A 136 -9.79 6.33 -0.85
C ARG A 136 -9.03 5.06 -0.51
N VAL A 137 -8.97 4.14 -1.46
CA VAL A 137 -8.11 2.94 -1.39
C VAL A 137 -7.07 3.03 -2.49
N ILE A 138 -5.80 2.97 -2.12
CA ILE A 138 -4.66 3.01 -3.04
C ILE A 138 -3.93 1.68 -2.95
N GLY A 139 -4.00 0.87 -4.00
CA GLY A 139 -3.26 -0.40 -4.10
C GLY A 139 -1.98 -0.24 -4.92
N LEU A 140 -0.81 -0.52 -4.33
CA LEU A 140 0.45 -0.54 -5.07
C LEU A 140 0.57 -1.84 -5.86
N THR A 141 0.83 -1.72 -7.16
CA THR A 141 1.00 -2.83 -8.09
C THR A 141 2.36 -2.81 -8.79
N THR A 142 2.47 -3.41 -9.94
CA THR A 142 3.68 -3.54 -10.76
C THR A 142 3.34 -3.75 -12.23
N SER A 143 4.22 -3.34 -13.13
CA SER A 143 4.05 -3.60 -14.56
C SER A 143 4.00 -5.09 -14.93
N VAL A 144 4.62 -5.98 -14.12
CA VAL A 144 4.59 -7.41 -14.40
C VAL A 144 3.25 -8.08 -14.06
N ALA A 145 2.35 -7.41 -13.36
CA ALA A 145 0.98 -7.89 -13.14
C ALA A 145 0.17 -7.94 -14.47
N THR A 146 0.41 -6.96 -15.35
CA THR A 146 -0.28 -6.86 -16.66
C THR A 146 0.58 -7.28 -17.83
N ARG A 147 1.90 -7.23 -17.70
CA ARG A 147 2.89 -7.64 -18.73
C ARG A 147 3.90 -8.60 -18.10
N PRO A 148 3.53 -9.88 -17.93
CA PRO A 148 4.39 -10.88 -17.30
C PRO A 148 5.74 -11.02 -18.02
N ARG A 149 6.77 -11.38 -17.23
CA ARG A 149 8.13 -11.63 -17.73
C ARG A 149 8.62 -12.97 -17.21
N ALA A 150 9.51 -13.60 -17.96
CA ALA A 150 10.19 -14.83 -17.50
C ALA A 150 10.80 -14.62 -16.10
N TYR A 151 10.72 -15.64 -15.27
CA TYR A 151 11.21 -15.69 -13.89
C TYR A 151 10.39 -14.90 -12.84
N TRP A 152 9.42 -14.09 -13.23
CA TRP A 152 8.60 -13.27 -12.34
C TRP A 152 7.29 -13.94 -11.93
N GLY A 153 7.06 -15.21 -12.27
CA GLY A 153 5.77 -15.88 -12.18
C GLY A 153 5.07 -15.74 -10.83
N ALA A 154 5.76 -16.05 -9.73
CA ALA A 154 5.16 -15.98 -8.40
C ALA A 154 4.74 -14.54 -8.01
N TYR A 155 5.57 -13.55 -8.30
CA TYR A 155 5.28 -12.14 -8.02
C TYR A 155 4.18 -11.60 -8.93
N ALA A 156 4.30 -11.82 -10.23
CA ALA A 156 3.36 -11.35 -11.23
C ALA A 156 1.94 -11.87 -10.99
N ALA A 157 1.81 -13.19 -10.78
CA ALA A 157 0.51 -13.83 -10.55
C ALA A 157 -0.18 -13.29 -9.29
N THR A 158 0.55 -13.16 -8.18
CA THR A 158 -0.03 -12.68 -6.92
C THR A 158 -0.39 -11.20 -6.97
N LYS A 159 0.37 -10.37 -7.68
CA LYS A 159 0.04 -8.95 -7.90
C LYS A 159 -1.12 -8.77 -8.88
N ALA A 160 -1.22 -9.60 -9.91
CA ALA A 160 -2.39 -9.61 -10.80
C ALA A 160 -3.67 -9.99 -10.04
N ALA A 161 -3.60 -11.02 -9.17
CA ALA A 161 -4.72 -11.40 -8.32
C ALA A 161 -5.13 -10.27 -7.35
N GLN A 162 -4.16 -9.53 -6.79
CA GLN A 162 -4.44 -8.33 -5.98
C GLN A 162 -5.18 -7.27 -6.79
N GLU A 163 -4.76 -6.99 -8.03
CA GLU A 163 -5.43 -6.01 -8.90
C GLU A 163 -6.89 -6.41 -9.15
N VAL A 164 -7.14 -7.68 -9.44
CA VAL A 164 -8.51 -8.18 -9.67
C VAL A 164 -9.41 -7.96 -8.45
N LEU A 165 -8.91 -8.23 -7.23
CA LEU A 165 -9.68 -7.94 -6.00
C LEU A 165 -10.00 -6.45 -5.85
N LEU A 166 -9.03 -5.59 -6.14
CA LEU A 166 -9.23 -4.14 -6.07
C LEU A 166 -10.24 -3.65 -7.12
N ASP A 167 -10.21 -4.21 -8.33
CA ASP A 167 -11.18 -3.89 -9.39
C ASP A 167 -12.59 -4.36 -9.01
N CYS A 168 -12.76 -5.56 -8.47
CA CYS A 168 -14.05 -6.06 -7.99
C CYS A 168 -14.58 -5.16 -6.86
N TYR A 169 -13.78 -4.88 -5.85
CA TYR A 169 -14.17 -4.00 -4.75
C TYR A 169 -14.56 -2.60 -5.24
N ALA A 170 -13.82 -2.03 -6.19
CA ALA A 170 -14.15 -0.73 -6.77
C ALA A 170 -15.54 -0.71 -7.40
N GLN A 171 -15.92 -1.78 -8.12
CA GLN A 171 -17.23 -1.91 -8.75
C GLN A 171 -18.34 -2.13 -7.71
N GLU A 172 -18.08 -2.93 -6.67
CA GLU A 172 -19.01 -3.21 -5.58
C GLU A 172 -19.40 -1.95 -4.80
N VAL A 173 -18.43 -1.05 -4.56
CA VAL A 173 -18.66 0.17 -3.76
C VAL A 173 -19.15 1.37 -4.57
N ALA A 174 -19.04 1.32 -5.91
CA ALA A 174 -19.27 2.47 -6.80
C ALA A 174 -20.64 3.12 -6.65
N ASN A 175 -21.70 2.33 -6.45
CA ASN A 175 -23.07 2.82 -6.40
C ASN A 175 -23.65 2.92 -4.98
N ILE A 176 -22.88 2.52 -3.95
CA ILE A 176 -23.34 2.42 -2.57
C ILE A 176 -22.51 3.23 -1.57
N SER A 177 -21.43 3.86 -2.05
CA SER A 177 -20.55 4.66 -1.20
C SER A 177 -19.81 5.74 -2.01
N LYS A 178 -19.07 6.60 -1.30
CA LYS A 178 -18.14 7.59 -1.88
C LYS A 178 -16.70 7.08 -1.96
N VAL A 179 -16.49 5.79 -1.68
CA VAL A 179 -15.18 5.16 -1.72
C VAL A 179 -14.71 5.03 -3.16
N LYS A 180 -13.48 5.48 -3.44
CA LYS A 180 -12.83 5.31 -4.74
C LYS A 180 -11.53 4.53 -4.60
N VAL A 181 -11.25 3.71 -5.60
CA VAL A 181 -10.09 2.82 -5.63
C VAL A 181 -9.16 3.22 -6.75
N ALA A 182 -7.87 3.33 -6.44
CA ALA A 182 -6.82 3.50 -7.44
C ALA A 182 -5.76 2.40 -7.32
N ILE A 183 -5.29 1.93 -8.45
CA ILE A 183 -4.25 0.92 -8.61
C ILE A 183 -3.03 1.62 -9.20
N VAL A 184 -1.98 1.75 -8.41
CA VAL A 184 -0.81 2.56 -8.74
C VAL A 184 0.39 1.66 -9.03
N ASN A 185 0.88 1.71 -10.26
CA ASN A 185 2.15 1.11 -10.63
C ASN A 185 3.28 2.13 -10.36
N PRO A 186 4.15 1.89 -9.38
CA PRO A 186 5.20 2.83 -9.01
C PRO A 186 6.32 2.91 -10.04
N GLY A 187 6.39 2.01 -11.02
CA GLY A 187 7.51 1.91 -11.95
C GLY A 187 8.84 1.54 -11.27
N ALA A 188 9.95 1.78 -11.95
CA ALA A 188 11.29 1.57 -11.39
C ALA A 188 11.57 2.61 -10.30
N THR A 189 11.66 2.17 -9.05
CA THR A 189 11.80 3.03 -7.87
C THR A 189 12.91 2.52 -6.97
N ARG A 190 13.76 3.41 -6.44
CA ARG A 190 14.92 3.09 -5.59
C ARG A 190 14.47 2.54 -4.23
N THR A 191 14.40 1.22 -4.14
CA THR A 191 13.99 0.49 -2.95
C THR A 191 14.87 -0.75 -2.75
N ALA A 192 14.91 -1.28 -1.53
CA ALA A 192 15.57 -2.55 -1.27
C ALA A 192 14.98 -3.72 -2.10
N MET A 193 13.67 -3.68 -2.40
CA MET A 193 13.02 -4.65 -3.28
C MET A 193 13.55 -4.54 -4.72
N ARG A 194 13.74 -3.32 -5.23
CA ARG A 194 14.29 -3.08 -6.55
C ARG A 194 15.75 -3.56 -6.64
N ALA A 195 16.59 -3.21 -5.67
CA ALA A 195 17.98 -3.66 -5.61
C ALA A 195 18.09 -5.20 -5.56
N LYS A 196 17.17 -5.87 -4.86
CA LYS A 196 17.11 -7.35 -4.87
C LYS A 196 16.74 -7.91 -6.25
N ALA A 197 15.83 -7.25 -6.97
CA ALA A 197 15.39 -7.69 -8.30
C ALA A 197 16.44 -7.43 -9.38
N TYR A 198 17.20 -6.37 -9.25
CA TYR A 198 18.18 -5.87 -10.22
C TYR A 198 19.49 -5.50 -9.53
N PRO A 199 20.29 -6.49 -9.06
CA PRO A 199 21.48 -6.22 -8.24
C PRO A 199 22.60 -5.47 -8.99
N GLY A 200 22.58 -5.44 -10.31
CA GLY A 200 23.54 -4.69 -11.12
C GLY A 200 23.08 -3.32 -11.61
N GLU A 201 21.88 -2.88 -11.21
CA GLU A 201 21.33 -1.60 -11.63
C GLU A 201 21.91 -0.44 -10.79
N ASP A 202 22.34 0.64 -11.46
CA ASP A 202 22.75 1.84 -10.73
C ASP A 202 21.54 2.43 -9.96
N PRO A 203 21.60 2.53 -8.62
CA PRO A 203 20.51 3.10 -7.84
C PRO A 203 20.13 4.53 -8.23
N LYS A 204 21.04 5.28 -8.85
CA LYS A 204 20.80 6.65 -9.32
C LYS A 204 20.01 6.70 -10.65
N SER A 205 19.95 5.58 -11.37
CA SER A 205 19.18 5.48 -12.63
C SER A 205 17.68 5.32 -12.43
N VAL A 206 17.23 5.11 -11.20
CA VAL A 206 15.82 4.93 -10.83
C VAL A 206 15.37 6.02 -9.87
N LYS A 207 14.10 6.41 -9.98
CA LYS A 207 13.53 7.50 -9.17
C LYS A 207 13.45 7.18 -7.69
N GLU A 208 13.41 8.25 -6.90
CA GLU A 208 13.21 8.16 -5.46
C GLU A 208 11.80 7.71 -5.09
N PRO A 209 11.62 7.05 -3.93
CA PRO A 209 10.30 6.74 -3.39
C PRO A 209 9.40 7.96 -3.20
N SER A 210 9.97 9.14 -2.94
CA SER A 210 9.23 10.41 -2.79
C SER A 210 8.45 10.78 -4.05
N VAL A 211 8.97 10.50 -5.25
CA VAL A 211 8.26 10.77 -6.51
C VAL A 211 6.94 9.97 -6.58
N VAL A 212 6.96 8.73 -6.11
CA VAL A 212 5.74 7.91 -6.04
C VAL A 212 4.80 8.42 -4.96
N ALA A 213 5.34 8.82 -3.81
CA ALA A 213 4.56 9.37 -2.70
C ALA A 213 3.85 10.67 -3.10
N ASP A 214 4.56 11.58 -3.78
CA ASP A 214 3.99 12.85 -4.26
C ASP A 214 2.88 12.60 -5.30
N ALA A 215 3.07 11.61 -6.20
CA ALA A 215 2.05 11.22 -7.16
C ALA A 215 0.79 10.63 -6.48
N VAL A 216 0.96 9.83 -5.40
CA VAL A 216 -0.15 9.33 -4.60
C VAL A 216 -0.90 10.48 -3.92
N VAL A 217 -0.21 11.43 -3.31
CA VAL A 217 -0.84 12.60 -2.68
C VAL A 217 -1.56 13.47 -3.71
N ALA A 218 -0.94 13.71 -4.87
CA ALA A 218 -1.57 14.47 -5.96
C ALA A 218 -2.85 13.79 -6.48
N LEU A 219 -2.86 12.46 -6.55
CA LEU A 219 -4.06 11.69 -6.92
C LEU A 219 -5.22 11.91 -5.93
N LEU A 220 -4.92 12.03 -4.65
CA LEU A 220 -5.94 12.24 -3.61
C LEU A 220 -6.59 13.63 -3.66
N ASP A 221 -5.94 14.61 -4.28
CA ASP A 221 -6.45 15.99 -4.46
C ASP A 221 -7.56 16.08 -5.51
N GLY A 222 -7.59 15.14 -6.42
CA GLY A 222 -8.53 15.12 -7.54
C GLY A 222 -9.72 14.19 -7.34
N ASP A 223 -10.73 14.42 -8.17
CA ASP A 223 -11.73 13.38 -8.41
C ASP A 223 -11.27 12.51 -9.58
N PHE A 224 -11.32 11.18 -9.39
CA PHE A 224 -10.90 10.22 -10.39
C PHE A 224 -11.94 9.11 -10.56
N PRO A 225 -12.05 8.49 -11.76
CA PRO A 225 -12.91 7.33 -11.95
C PRO A 225 -12.48 6.17 -11.05
N SER A 226 -13.41 5.29 -10.65
CA SER A 226 -13.09 4.12 -9.83
C SER A 226 -13.58 2.85 -10.55
N PRO A 227 -12.70 1.88 -10.81
CA PRO A 227 -11.25 1.87 -10.52
C PRO A 227 -10.45 2.84 -11.40
N HIS A 228 -9.38 3.41 -10.84
CA HIS A 228 -8.41 4.24 -11.56
C HIS A 228 -7.07 3.54 -11.64
N ARG A 229 -6.44 3.55 -12.82
CA ARG A 229 -5.10 2.97 -13.01
C ARG A 229 -4.10 4.07 -13.35
N MET A 230 -3.03 4.15 -12.57
CA MET A 230 -1.97 5.12 -12.75
C MET A 230 -0.61 4.45 -12.80
N SER A 231 0.25 4.92 -13.68
CA SER A 231 1.70 4.57 -13.67
C SER A 231 2.52 5.82 -13.38
N VAL A 232 3.42 5.72 -12.43
CA VAL A 232 4.38 6.77 -12.11
C VAL A 232 5.66 6.49 -12.87
N ASN A 233 5.94 7.29 -13.91
CA ASN A 233 7.11 7.14 -14.78
C ASN A 233 8.29 7.97 -14.29
#